data_19b1f98ef0e35b9a2f4a13b6079c1f50
#
_entry.id   19b1f98ef0e35b9a2f4a13b6079c1f50
#
_cell.length_a   1.000
_cell.length_b   1.000
_cell.length_c   1.000
_cell.angle_alpha   90.00
_cell.angle_beta   90.00
_cell.angle_gamma   90.00
#
_symmetry.space_group_name_H-M   'P 1'
#
loop_
_entity.id
_entity.type
_entity.pdbx_description
1 polymer ?
#
loop_
_entity_poly.entity_id
_entity_poly.type
_entity_poly.pdbx_seq_one_letter_code
_entity_poly.pdbx_strand_id
1 'polypeptide(L)'
;GVTINASGLYTPGAVRAYRQLDQEGKMAIRVPWSYQWRPRPDMWSDPYLPEFMATMSEAGGGSDYLWLTGLWPSDNASSCSTLPGTTPEVKESEECHFAGDWRGGENATALYQMVKAGGRLAGIHTEADKDIDLVLDVIEKASKDGGFTIDQIRAKRHAYDHMGMSPRPDQVPRLKNLGMITGGANIQIWQGSGASILKDYGERGVDMIQPRKSLFDGGVMNTVEIDRPIGYTNLTYFHVLYTGVTRKDQDGKVWGQNQAISREAMLKSASIFGAYYARREDKLGSIEPGKWADFVVLDRDYLTIPVEDIKNIRVYMTMVGGKVIHLVPSLAREFGLQPTGAQVELGGPAAQW
;
A
#
# COMPACT_ATOMS: atom_id res chain seq x y z
N GLY A 1 -10.47 -6.19 12.08
CA GLY A 1 -10.90 -6.80 10.83
C GLY A 1 -9.78 -7.00 9.79
N VAL A 2 -8.52 -6.66 10.13
CA VAL A 2 -7.38 -6.88 9.24
C VAL A 2 -6.82 -8.28 9.48
N THR A 3 -6.70 -9.09 8.43
CA THR A 3 -6.11 -10.43 8.47
C THR A 3 -4.67 -10.45 7.96
N ILE A 4 -4.33 -9.48 7.12
CA ILE A 4 -3.02 -9.31 6.51
C ILE A 4 -2.66 -7.83 6.46
N ASN A 5 -1.42 -7.50 6.82
CA ASN A 5 -0.90 -6.15 6.74
C ASN A 5 0.50 -6.15 6.12
N ALA A 6 0.61 -5.70 4.88
CA ALA A 6 1.91 -5.46 4.25
C ALA A 6 2.58 -4.24 4.90
N SER A 7 3.84 -4.38 5.25
CA SER A 7 4.59 -3.31 5.92
C SER A 7 6.08 -3.35 5.57
N GLY A 8 6.73 -2.20 5.66
CA GLY A 8 8.18 -2.14 5.66
C GLY A 8 8.76 -2.56 7.01
N LEU A 9 9.81 -3.36 7.02
CA LEU A 9 10.63 -3.60 8.21
C LEU A 9 11.96 -2.88 8.06
N TYR A 10 12.12 -1.83 8.85
CA TYR A 10 13.17 -0.83 8.67
C TYR A 10 14.47 -1.15 9.42
N THR A 11 14.43 -2.07 10.38
CA THR A 11 15.59 -2.38 11.19
C THR A 11 15.80 -3.87 11.37
N PRO A 12 17.07 -4.33 11.53
CA PRO A 12 17.34 -5.72 11.86
C PRO A 12 16.66 -6.17 13.15
N GLY A 13 16.45 -5.25 14.09
CA GLY A 13 15.71 -5.52 15.33
C GLY A 13 14.25 -5.87 15.09
N ALA A 14 13.55 -5.10 14.25
CA ALA A 14 12.19 -5.38 13.85
C ALA A 14 12.08 -6.75 13.15
N VAL A 15 12.96 -7.04 12.19
CA VAL A 15 12.98 -8.34 11.50
C VAL A 15 13.16 -9.49 12.50
N ARG A 16 14.09 -9.36 13.46
CA ARG A 16 14.30 -10.39 14.48
C ARG A 16 13.06 -10.59 15.37
N ALA A 17 12.43 -9.50 15.81
CA ALA A 17 11.25 -9.57 16.65
C ALA A 17 10.07 -10.27 15.96
N TYR A 18 9.79 -9.90 14.70
CA TYR A 18 8.73 -10.56 13.92
C TYR A 18 9.05 -12.03 13.66
N ARG A 19 10.30 -12.37 13.34
CA ARG A 19 10.73 -13.77 13.17
C ARG A 19 10.57 -14.58 14.44
N GLN A 20 10.89 -14.00 15.61
CA GLN A 20 10.67 -14.66 16.88
C GLN A 20 9.19 -14.93 17.15
N LEU A 21 8.32 -13.92 16.95
CA LEU A 21 6.87 -14.09 17.09
C LEU A 21 6.32 -15.18 16.15
N ASP A 22 6.82 -15.24 14.91
CA ASP A 22 6.44 -16.24 13.93
C ASP A 22 6.87 -17.66 14.37
N GLN A 23 8.13 -17.85 14.81
CA GLN A 23 8.64 -19.11 15.30
C GLN A 23 7.92 -19.61 16.55
N GLU A 24 7.47 -18.69 17.41
CA GLU A 24 6.71 -18.99 18.61
C GLU A 24 5.19 -19.21 18.34
N GLY A 25 4.74 -19.09 17.08
CA GLY A 25 3.33 -19.18 16.72
C GLY A 25 2.45 -18.08 17.29
N LYS A 26 3.05 -16.90 17.60
CA LYS A 26 2.38 -15.75 18.23
C LYS A 26 1.93 -14.67 17.25
N MET A 27 2.12 -14.86 15.95
CA MET A 27 1.60 -13.93 14.96
C MET A 27 0.07 -13.96 14.98
N ALA A 28 -0.54 -12.79 15.21
CA ALA A 28 -2.00 -12.66 15.21
C ALA A 28 -2.54 -12.50 13.77
N ILE A 29 -1.81 -11.77 12.93
CA ILE A 29 -2.14 -11.52 11.53
C ILE A 29 -0.95 -11.88 10.65
N ARG A 30 -1.18 -11.95 9.34
CA ARG A 30 -0.11 -12.17 8.38
C ARG A 30 0.61 -10.86 8.05
N VAL A 31 1.94 -10.95 7.93
CA VAL A 31 2.79 -9.80 7.63
C VAL A 31 3.69 -10.12 6.43
N PRO A 32 3.21 -9.91 5.20
CA PRO A 32 4.11 -9.77 4.07
C PRO A 32 4.92 -8.49 4.25
N TRP A 33 6.23 -8.57 4.10
CA TRP A 33 7.06 -7.41 4.39
C TRP A 33 8.04 -7.11 3.27
N SER A 34 8.37 -5.84 3.12
CA SER A 34 9.49 -5.38 2.31
C SER A 34 10.61 -4.92 3.22
N TYR A 35 11.84 -5.22 2.82
CA TYR A 35 12.99 -4.78 3.59
C TYR A 35 13.50 -3.45 3.06
N GLN A 36 13.45 -2.43 3.91
CA GLN A 36 14.07 -1.15 3.61
C GLN A 36 15.55 -1.23 3.96
N TRP A 37 16.36 -1.45 2.97
CA TRP A 37 17.81 -1.41 3.12
C TRP A 37 18.39 -0.33 2.21
N ARG A 38 19.11 0.61 2.82
CA ARG A 38 19.76 1.71 2.14
C ARG A 38 21.28 1.46 2.20
N PRO A 39 21.85 0.74 1.22
CA PRO A 39 23.30 0.62 1.13
C PRO A 39 23.91 2.01 0.96
N ARG A 40 25.08 2.21 1.56
CA ARG A 40 25.83 3.44 1.31
C ARG A 40 26.22 3.52 -0.17
N PRO A 41 26.35 4.73 -0.74
CA PRO A 41 26.66 4.91 -2.15
C PRO A 41 27.89 4.15 -2.63
N ASP A 42 28.94 4.10 -1.79
CA ASP A 42 30.18 3.39 -2.07
C ASP A 42 30.00 1.86 -2.18
N MET A 43 28.98 1.30 -1.53
CA MET A 43 28.71 -0.14 -1.61
C MET A 43 28.18 -0.58 -2.98
N TRP A 44 27.58 0.32 -3.77
CA TRP A 44 27.10 0.00 -5.11
C TRP A 44 28.21 -0.27 -6.13
N SER A 45 29.45 -0.02 -5.77
CA SER A 45 30.63 -0.43 -6.56
C SER A 45 30.95 -1.94 -6.43
N ASP A 46 30.41 -2.62 -5.41
CA ASP A 46 30.53 -4.06 -5.25
C ASP A 46 29.66 -4.77 -6.32
N PRO A 47 30.26 -5.56 -7.23
CA PRO A 47 29.51 -6.20 -8.31
C PRO A 47 28.50 -7.26 -7.83
N TYR A 48 28.68 -7.80 -6.62
CA TYR A 48 27.81 -8.83 -6.06
C TYR A 48 26.60 -8.26 -5.30
N LEU A 49 26.65 -7.02 -4.86
CA LEU A 49 25.56 -6.41 -4.08
C LEU A 49 24.24 -6.40 -4.83
N PRO A 50 24.15 -5.95 -6.11
CA PRO A 50 22.89 -5.95 -6.86
C PRO A 50 22.29 -7.35 -6.99
N GLU A 51 23.10 -8.37 -7.29
CA GLU A 51 22.63 -9.75 -7.41
C GLU A 51 22.15 -10.31 -6.07
N PHE A 52 22.85 -10.03 -5.00
CA PHE A 52 22.44 -10.41 -3.64
C PHE A 52 21.08 -9.78 -3.29
N MET A 53 20.92 -8.48 -3.53
CA MET A 53 19.66 -7.78 -3.27
C MET A 53 18.52 -8.33 -4.15
N ALA A 54 18.79 -8.58 -5.43
CA ALA A 54 17.81 -9.15 -6.33
C ALA A 54 17.35 -10.54 -5.84
N THR A 55 18.28 -11.40 -5.47
CA THR A 55 17.99 -12.72 -4.91
C THR A 55 17.15 -12.61 -3.63
N MET A 56 17.51 -11.71 -2.73
CA MET A 56 16.75 -11.49 -1.50
C MET A 56 15.34 -10.99 -1.79
N SER A 57 15.15 -10.10 -2.77
CA SER A 57 13.82 -9.56 -3.13
C SER A 57 12.88 -10.62 -3.71
N GLU A 58 13.43 -11.65 -4.34
CA GLU A 58 12.68 -12.73 -4.98
C GLU A 58 12.42 -13.92 -4.06
N ALA A 59 13.15 -14.00 -2.94
CA ALA A 59 13.17 -15.19 -2.11
C ALA A 59 11.77 -15.62 -1.63
N GLY A 60 10.81 -14.68 -1.49
CA GLY A 60 9.47 -14.99 -1.00
C GLY A 60 9.51 -15.81 0.30
N GLY A 61 10.71 -15.90 0.88
CA GLY A 61 11.05 -16.77 1.98
C GLY A 61 10.38 -16.33 3.27
N GLY A 62 9.95 -17.33 4.04
CA GLY A 62 9.25 -17.13 5.30
C GLY A 62 8.21 -18.22 5.54
N SER A 63 7.31 -17.94 6.46
CA SER A 63 6.17 -18.80 6.81
C SER A 63 4.90 -18.33 6.11
N ASP A 64 3.78 -18.98 6.44
CA ASP A 64 2.44 -18.54 6.05
C ASP A 64 2.00 -17.25 6.76
N TYR A 65 2.71 -16.83 7.80
CA TYR A 65 2.41 -15.63 8.58
C TYR A 65 3.40 -14.49 8.37
N LEU A 66 4.63 -14.79 7.96
CA LEU A 66 5.69 -13.80 7.78
C LEU A 66 6.53 -14.14 6.55
N TRP A 67 6.44 -13.35 5.48
CA TRP A 67 7.25 -13.59 4.27
C TRP A 67 7.73 -12.30 3.61
N LEU A 68 8.89 -12.38 2.98
CA LEU A 68 9.48 -11.26 2.24
C LEU A 68 8.77 -11.10 0.89
N THR A 69 8.33 -9.89 0.58
CA THR A 69 7.65 -9.57 -0.70
C THR A 69 8.52 -8.78 -1.67
N GLY A 70 9.55 -8.14 -1.21
CA GLY A 70 10.45 -7.34 -2.06
C GLY A 70 11.39 -6.48 -1.24
N LEU A 71 12.12 -5.62 -1.92
CA LEU A 71 13.02 -4.66 -1.30
C LEU A 71 12.58 -3.24 -1.62
N TRP A 72 12.90 -2.38 -0.69
CA TRP A 72 12.73 -0.94 -0.79
C TRP A 72 14.09 -0.28 -0.51
N PRO A 73 14.92 -0.09 -1.55
CA PRO A 73 16.30 0.35 -1.37
C PRO A 73 16.44 1.84 -1.08
N SER A 74 15.38 2.61 -1.25
CA SER A 74 15.40 4.06 -1.07
C SER A 74 14.04 4.62 -0.71
N ASP A 75 14.01 5.81 -0.12
CA ASP A 75 12.81 6.58 0.16
C ASP A 75 12.65 7.68 -0.88
N ASN A 76 11.48 7.78 -1.51
CA ASN A 76 11.34 8.52 -2.76
C ASN A 76 10.16 9.47 -2.78
N ALA A 77 9.35 9.52 -1.73
CA ALA A 77 8.23 10.43 -1.68
C ALA A 77 8.71 11.88 -1.77
N SER A 78 8.21 12.60 -2.75
CA SER A 78 8.48 14.02 -2.95
C SER A 78 7.20 14.79 -3.27
N SER A 79 7.22 16.08 -2.98
CA SER A 79 6.15 17.00 -3.35
C SER A 79 6.22 17.47 -4.80
N CYS A 80 7.20 16.99 -5.58
CA CYS A 80 7.53 17.52 -6.89
C CYS A 80 6.55 17.12 -7.96
N SER A 81 5.92 18.10 -8.59
CA SER A 81 4.86 17.88 -9.57
C SER A 81 5.07 18.68 -10.86
N THR A 82 4.65 18.07 -11.97
CA THR A 82 4.55 18.73 -13.29
C THR A 82 3.18 19.37 -13.51
N LEU A 83 2.26 19.25 -12.56
CA LEU A 83 0.90 19.78 -12.71
C LEU A 83 0.91 21.31 -12.90
N PRO A 84 0.11 21.86 -13.82
CA PRO A 84 0.12 23.29 -14.14
C PRO A 84 -0.18 24.22 -12.96
N GLY A 85 -0.98 23.75 -12.00
CA GLY A 85 -1.36 24.49 -10.80
C GLY A 85 -0.33 24.47 -9.67
N THR A 86 0.79 23.77 -9.82
CA THR A 86 1.82 23.68 -8.78
C THR A 86 2.42 25.06 -8.51
N THR A 87 2.46 25.46 -7.24
CA THR A 87 2.95 26.78 -6.83
C THR A 87 4.47 26.92 -7.02
N PRO A 88 4.98 28.16 -7.13
CA PRO A 88 6.43 28.41 -7.17
C PRO A 88 7.15 27.83 -5.94
N GLU A 89 6.58 27.97 -4.75
CA GLU A 89 7.17 27.47 -3.51
C GLU A 89 7.44 25.97 -3.55
N VAL A 90 6.52 25.18 -4.11
CA VAL A 90 6.70 23.75 -4.31
C VAL A 90 7.74 23.48 -5.39
N LYS A 91 7.66 24.16 -6.54
CA LYS A 91 8.60 23.98 -7.66
C LYS A 91 10.04 24.30 -7.32
N GLU A 92 10.24 25.30 -6.46
CA GLU A 92 11.54 25.82 -6.04
C GLU A 92 12.02 25.21 -4.71
N SER A 93 11.26 24.25 -4.14
CA SER A 93 11.67 23.56 -2.92
C SER A 93 12.98 22.79 -3.13
N GLU A 94 13.77 22.67 -2.09
CA GLU A 94 15.01 21.88 -2.11
C GLU A 94 14.73 20.45 -2.56
N GLU A 95 13.62 19.89 -2.14
CA GLU A 95 13.16 18.56 -2.54
C GLU A 95 13.00 18.44 -4.06
N CYS A 96 12.43 19.47 -4.71
CA CYS A 96 12.23 19.47 -6.16
C CYS A 96 13.50 19.72 -6.98
N HIS A 97 14.49 20.36 -6.42
CA HIS A 97 15.80 20.50 -7.08
C HIS A 97 16.50 19.14 -7.24
N PHE A 98 16.24 18.22 -6.33
CA PHE A 98 16.79 16.86 -6.35
C PHE A 98 15.85 15.81 -6.97
N ALA A 99 14.59 16.16 -7.31
CA ALA A 99 13.60 15.21 -7.82
C ALA A 99 13.97 14.56 -9.16
N GLY A 100 14.84 15.18 -9.95
CA GLY A 100 15.37 14.60 -11.19
C GLY A 100 16.47 13.57 -10.99
N ASP A 101 17.04 13.55 -9.84
CA ASP A 101 18.20 12.74 -9.50
C ASP A 101 18.05 12.10 -8.09
N TRP A 102 16.90 12.22 -7.45
CA TRP A 102 16.60 11.62 -6.16
C TRP A 102 17.72 11.80 -5.13
N ARG A 103 17.87 13.00 -4.59
CA ARG A 103 18.88 13.31 -3.58
C ARG A 103 20.31 13.05 -4.04
N GLY A 104 20.65 13.49 -5.24
CA GLY A 104 21.99 13.38 -5.79
C GLY A 104 22.25 12.10 -6.57
N GLY A 105 21.22 11.44 -7.11
CA GLY A 105 21.38 10.23 -7.93
C GLY A 105 21.55 8.92 -7.15
N GLU A 106 21.74 8.99 -5.84
CA GLU A 106 21.98 7.82 -5.00
C GLU A 106 20.79 6.85 -5.00
N ASN A 107 19.59 7.40 -4.85
CA ASN A 107 18.36 6.60 -4.81
C ASN A 107 18.06 6.01 -6.19
N ALA A 108 18.19 6.79 -7.25
CA ALA A 108 18.00 6.30 -8.61
C ALA A 108 19.01 5.20 -8.96
N THR A 109 20.27 5.34 -8.52
CA THR A 109 21.30 4.32 -8.69
C THR A 109 20.93 3.03 -7.97
N ALA A 110 20.47 3.13 -6.72
CA ALA A 110 20.05 1.97 -5.93
C ALA A 110 18.92 1.18 -6.61
N LEU A 111 17.85 1.89 -7.03
CA LEU A 111 16.74 1.31 -7.77
C LEU A 111 17.19 0.67 -9.07
N TYR A 112 17.98 1.41 -9.86
CA TYR A 112 18.48 0.94 -11.14
C TYR A 112 19.29 -0.34 -11.02
N GLN A 113 20.27 -0.39 -10.13
CA GLN A 113 21.14 -1.57 -9.96
C GLN A 113 20.33 -2.79 -9.51
N MET A 114 19.42 -2.61 -8.56
CA MET A 114 18.59 -3.71 -8.07
C MET A 114 17.65 -4.26 -9.15
N VAL A 115 16.98 -3.38 -9.90
CA VAL A 115 16.06 -3.80 -10.98
C VAL A 115 16.85 -4.45 -12.12
N LYS A 116 18.01 -3.90 -12.50
CA LYS A 116 18.89 -4.46 -13.52
C LYS A 116 19.35 -5.87 -13.17
N ALA A 117 19.59 -6.15 -11.89
CA ALA A 117 19.94 -7.49 -11.41
C ALA A 117 18.72 -8.44 -11.29
N GLY A 118 17.51 -7.97 -11.58
CA GLY A 118 16.28 -8.77 -11.55
C GLY A 118 15.51 -8.72 -10.23
N GLY A 119 15.83 -7.80 -9.33
CA GLY A 119 15.13 -7.64 -8.06
C GLY A 119 13.71 -7.09 -8.19
N ARG A 120 12.85 -7.39 -7.22
CA ARG A 120 11.50 -6.83 -7.10
C ARG A 120 11.49 -5.62 -6.17
N LEU A 121 10.99 -4.50 -6.67
CA LEU A 121 10.67 -3.33 -5.85
C LEU A 121 9.30 -3.50 -5.20
N ALA A 122 9.20 -3.23 -3.90
CA ALA A 122 7.93 -3.18 -3.18
C ALA A 122 8.04 -2.25 -1.97
N GLY A 123 7.00 -1.46 -1.71
CA GLY A 123 6.95 -0.53 -0.59
C GLY A 123 7.61 0.83 -0.88
N ILE A 124 7.83 1.19 -2.14
CA ILE A 124 8.41 2.49 -2.49
C ILE A 124 7.36 3.57 -2.25
N HIS A 125 7.66 4.51 -1.37
CA HIS A 125 6.79 5.67 -1.17
C HIS A 125 6.84 6.61 -2.36
N THR A 126 5.68 7.13 -2.76
CA THR A 126 5.51 8.14 -3.81
C THR A 126 4.40 9.09 -3.40
N GLU A 127 4.56 10.38 -3.65
CA GLU A 127 3.55 11.38 -3.32
C GLU A 127 3.09 12.16 -4.56
N ALA A 128 4.00 12.64 -5.38
CA ALA A 128 3.67 13.40 -6.57
C ALA A 128 4.06 12.69 -7.86
N ASP A 129 3.64 13.24 -8.97
CA ASP A 129 3.74 12.60 -10.28
C ASP A 129 5.17 12.46 -10.80
N LYS A 130 6.12 13.33 -10.38
CA LYS A 130 7.52 13.18 -10.75
C LYS A 130 8.19 11.95 -10.12
N ASP A 131 7.75 11.53 -8.95
CA ASP A 131 8.23 10.28 -8.36
C ASP A 131 7.91 9.08 -9.26
N ILE A 132 6.72 9.09 -9.86
CA ILE A 132 6.29 8.02 -10.76
C ILE A 132 7.05 8.06 -12.09
N ASP A 133 7.34 9.23 -12.65
CA ASP A 133 8.18 9.35 -13.85
C ASP A 133 9.53 8.65 -13.61
N LEU A 134 10.17 8.95 -12.49
CA LEU A 134 11.46 8.37 -12.17
C LEU A 134 11.41 6.86 -11.92
N VAL A 135 10.40 6.38 -11.17
CA VAL A 135 10.23 4.93 -10.94
C VAL A 135 10.03 4.19 -12.26
N LEU A 136 9.18 4.73 -13.14
CA LEU A 136 8.92 4.14 -14.46
C LEU A 136 10.18 4.15 -15.35
N ASP A 137 10.87 5.28 -15.44
CA ASP A 137 12.08 5.43 -16.25
C ASP A 137 13.19 4.48 -15.77
N VAL A 138 13.36 4.37 -14.46
CA VAL A 138 14.34 3.45 -13.87
C VAL A 138 13.98 2.00 -14.17
N ILE A 139 12.72 1.59 -13.97
CA ILE A 139 12.30 0.20 -14.20
C ILE A 139 12.46 -0.15 -15.69
N GLU A 140 12.01 0.72 -16.60
CA GLU A 140 12.11 0.48 -18.05
C GLU A 140 13.56 0.37 -18.50
N LYS A 141 14.41 1.33 -18.09
CA LYS A 141 15.83 1.34 -18.46
C LYS A 141 16.58 0.17 -17.85
N ALA A 142 16.46 -0.04 -16.56
CA ALA A 142 17.19 -1.09 -15.85
C ALA A 142 16.80 -2.49 -16.32
N SER A 143 15.51 -2.72 -16.56
CA SER A 143 15.03 -4.00 -17.09
C SER A 143 15.56 -4.27 -18.49
N LYS A 144 15.58 -3.25 -19.38
CA LYS A 144 16.17 -3.36 -20.70
C LYS A 144 17.66 -3.68 -20.63
N ASP A 145 18.41 -2.96 -19.79
CA ASP A 145 19.85 -3.16 -19.61
C ASP A 145 20.17 -4.50 -18.92
N GLY A 146 19.24 -5.05 -18.15
CA GLY A 146 19.29 -6.40 -17.59
C GLY A 146 18.88 -7.52 -18.54
N GLY A 147 18.42 -7.17 -19.75
CA GLY A 147 18.02 -8.14 -20.77
C GLY A 147 16.67 -8.82 -20.51
N PHE A 148 15.80 -8.26 -19.67
CA PHE A 148 14.51 -8.86 -19.34
C PHE A 148 13.46 -8.66 -20.41
N THR A 149 12.69 -9.71 -20.70
CA THR A 149 11.49 -9.62 -21.52
C THR A 149 10.37 -8.91 -20.76
N ILE A 150 9.37 -8.38 -21.49
CA ILE A 150 8.22 -7.73 -20.85
C ILE A 150 7.45 -8.67 -19.91
N ASP A 151 7.38 -9.95 -20.23
CA ASP A 151 6.69 -10.92 -19.36
C ASP A 151 7.49 -11.20 -18.08
N GLN A 152 8.81 -11.20 -18.14
CA GLN A 152 9.66 -11.28 -16.96
C GLN A 152 9.51 -10.04 -16.08
N ILE A 153 9.42 -8.84 -16.67
CA ILE A 153 9.18 -7.60 -15.94
C ILE A 153 7.81 -7.65 -15.24
N ARG A 154 6.76 -8.02 -15.96
CA ARG A 154 5.40 -8.16 -15.40
C ARG A 154 5.33 -9.17 -14.25
N ALA A 155 6.07 -10.28 -14.36
CA ALA A 155 6.13 -11.29 -13.32
C ALA A 155 6.75 -10.77 -12.01
N LYS A 156 7.58 -9.73 -12.06
CA LYS A 156 8.12 -9.06 -10.88
C LYS A 156 7.04 -8.35 -10.07
N ARG A 157 6.00 -7.81 -10.73
CA ARG A 157 4.93 -7.05 -10.06
C ARG A 157 5.51 -5.96 -9.19
N HIS A 158 6.40 -5.12 -9.75
CA HIS A 158 6.94 -3.97 -9.02
C HIS A 158 5.79 -3.14 -8.44
N ALA A 159 5.99 -2.62 -7.24
CA ALA A 159 4.95 -1.89 -6.53
C ALA A 159 5.49 -0.60 -5.92
N TYR A 160 4.65 0.42 -5.89
CA TYR A 160 4.86 1.63 -5.10
C TYR A 160 3.62 1.92 -4.24
N ASP A 161 3.81 2.70 -3.19
CA ASP A 161 2.80 2.95 -2.17
C ASP A 161 2.43 4.44 -2.11
N HIS A 162 1.34 4.74 -1.43
CA HIS A 162 0.71 6.02 -1.12
C HIS A 162 -0.10 6.66 -2.25
N MET A 163 0.38 6.70 -3.46
CA MET A 163 -0.22 7.36 -4.63
C MET A 163 -0.32 8.89 -4.56
N GLY A 164 -0.49 9.53 -3.43
CA GLY A 164 -0.65 10.98 -3.31
C GLY A 164 -1.47 11.63 -4.41
N MET A 165 -0.84 12.38 -5.32
CA MET A 165 -1.43 12.98 -6.53
C MET A 165 -0.91 12.30 -7.81
N SER A 166 -0.70 11.01 -7.77
CA SER A 166 -0.15 10.22 -8.86
C SER A 166 -0.88 8.89 -9.02
N PRO A 167 -0.88 8.27 -10.21
CA PRO A 167 -0.20 8.69 -11.43
C PRO A 167 -1.00 9.70 -12.26
N ARG A 168 -0.32 10.43 -13.14
CA ARG A 168 -0.96 11.17 -14.24
C ARG A 168 -1.58 10.20 -15.26
N PRO A 169 -2.55 10.67 -16.07
CA PRO A 169 -3.18 9.83 -17.09
C PRO A 169 -2.20 9.18 -18.09
N ASP A 170 -1.11 9.88 -18.44
CA ASP A 170 -0.08 9.38 -19.35
C ASP A 170 0.83 8.29 -18.73
N GLN A 171 0.92 8.25 -17.40
CA GLN A 171 1.70 7.24 -16.67
C GLN A 171 0.94 5.92 -16.52
N VAL A 172 -0.41 5.93 -16.50
CA VAL A 172 -1.23 4.73 -16.30
C VAL A 172 -0.97 3.63 -17.34
N PRO A 173 -0.88 3.90 -18.64
CA PRO A 173 -0.52 2.88 -19.64
C PRO A 173 0.86 2.27 -19.42
N ARG A 174 1.85 3.06 -18.95
CA ARG A 174 3.20 2.56 -18.62
C ARG A 174 3.16 1.60 -17.42
N LEU A 175 2.47 1.98 -16.34
CA LEU A 175 2.23 1.10 -15.18
C LEU A 175 1.60 -0.23 -15.62
N LYS A 176 0.55 -0.16 -16.44
CA LYS A 176 -0.12 -1.33 -16.99
C LYS A 176 0.82 -2.20 -17.81
N ASN A 177 1.60 -1.59 -18.70
CA ASN A 177 2.55 -2.32 -19.54
C ASN A 177 3.60 -3.06 -18.74
N LEU A 178 4.10 -2.46 -17.66
CA LEU A 178 5.10 -3.06 -16.76
C LEU A 178 4.50 -4.06 -15.76
N GLY A 179 3.17 -4.22 -15.71
CA GLY A 179 2.50 -5.10 -14.75
C GLY A 179 2.64 -4.63 -13.30
N MET A 180 2.79 -3.32 -13.10
CA MET A 180 2.93 -2.75 -11.77
C MET A 180 1.62 -2.75 -11.00
N ILE A 181 1.72 -2.73 -9.67
CA ILE A 181 0.61 -2.57 -8.75
C ILE A 181 0.89 -1.40 -7.81
N THR A 182 -0.14 -0.72 -7.35
CA THR A 182 0.02 0.46 -6.48
C THR A 182 -0.67 0.25 -5.13
N GLY A 183 -0.11 0.80 -4.08
CA GLY A 183 -0.84 1.08 -2.84
C GLY A 183 -1.62 2.39 -2.94
N GLY A 184 -2.49 2.67 -1.99
CA GLY A 184 -3.21 3.94 -1.98
C GLY A 184 -3.80 4.30 -0.62
N ALA A 185 -3.38 5.46 -0.11
CA ALA A 185 -3.68 5.96 1.23
C ALA A 185 -4.89 6.92 1.25
N ASN A 186 -6.10 6.45 0.87
CA ASN A 186 -7.31 7.29 0.90
C ASN A 186 -7.59 7.92 2.26
N ILE A 187 -7.00 7.42 3.32
CA ILE A 187 -7.10 8.01 4.65
C ILE A 187 -6.59 9.46 4.69
N GLN A 188 -5.64 9.80 3.84
CA GLN A 188 -5.15 11.18 3.69
C GLN A 188 -6.27 12.14 3.29
N ILE A 189 -7.19 11.70 2.41
CA ILE A 189 -8.38 12.51 2.06
C ILE A 189 -9.26 12.72 3.29
N TRP A 190 -9.54 11.65 4.05
CA TRP A 190 -10.30 11.75 5.28
C TRP A 190 -9.72 12.76 6.27
N GLN A 191 -8.40 12.82 6.35
CA GLN A 191 -7.65 13.72 7.22
C GLN A 191 -7.57 15.17 6.74
N GLY A 192 -8.15 15.49 5.58
CA GLY A 192 -8.23 16.87 5.05
C GLY A 192 -7.07 17.26 4.14
N SER A 193 -6.28 16.33 3.62
CA SER A 193 -5.19 16.64 2.68
C SER A 193 -5.65 17.38 1.41
N GLY A 194 -6.92 17.25 1.04
CA GLY A 194 -7.49 17.95 -0.13
C GLY A 194 -7.33 19.48 -0.07
N ALA A 195 -7.36 20.07 1.12
CA ALA A 195 -7.21 21.51 1.27
C ALA A 195 -5.76 21.98 0.99
N SER A 196 -4.77 21.26 1.49
CA SER A 196 -3.35 21.56 1.19
C SER A 196 -3.02 21.30 -0.27
N ILE A 197 -3.54 20.21 -0.84
CA ILE A 197 -3.36 19.89 -2.26
C ILE A 197 -3.97 20.98 -3.14
N LEU A 198 -5.17 21.49 -2.82
CA LEU A 198 -5.78 22.60 -3.56
C LEU A 198 -4.91 23.86 -3.51
N LYS A 199 -4.36 24.17 -2.34
CA LYS A 199 -3.49 25.33 -2.13
C LYS A 199 -2.21 25.21 -2.94
N ASP A 200 -1.54 24.06 -2.90
CA ASP A 200 -0.17 23.89 -3.39
C ASP A 200 -0.11 23.46 -4.86
N TYR A 201 -1.17 22.81 -5.38
CA TYR A 201 -1.22 22.22 -6.73
C TYR A 201 -2.47 22.62 -7.55
N GLY A 202 -3.37 23.41 -6.96
CA GLY A 202 -4.61 23.85 -7.62
C GLY A 202 -5.61 22.74 -7.88
N GLU A 203 -6.64 23.02 -8.67
CA GLU A 203 -7.72 22.08 -9.00
C GLU A 203 -7.21 20.79 -9.68
N ARG A 204 -6.13 20.89 -10.47
CA ARG A 204 -5.54 19.71 -11.14
C ARG A 204 -4.95 18.72 -10.13
N GLY A 205 -4.36 19.23 -9.03
CA GLY A 205 -3.92 18.38 -7.93
C GLY A 205 -5.10 17.66 -7.26
N VAL A 206 -6.21 18.39 -7.04
CA VAL A 206 -7.43 17.81 -6.48
C VAL A 206 -8.05 16.76 -7.40
N ASP A 207 -8.08 16.99 -8.71
CA ASP A 207 -8.56 16.01 -9.71
C ASP A 207 -7.76 14.70 -9.68
N MET A 208 -6.52 14.76 -9.25
CA MET A 208 -5.59 13.64 -9.24
C MET A 208 -5.33 13.04 -7.85
N ILE A 209 -5.93 13.58 -6.80
CA ILE A 209 -5.73 13.02 -5.46
C ILE A 209 -6.19 11.57 -5.40
N GLN A 210 -5.30 10.65 -5.08
CA GLN A 210 -5.59 9.23 -5.00
C GLN A 210 -6.37 8.72 -6.24
N PRO A 211 -5.78 8.65 -7.44
CA PRO A 211 -6.51 8.52 -8.72
C PRO A 211 -6.98 7.09 -8.99
N ARG A 212 -7.78 6.52 -8.10
CA ARG A 212 -8.25 5.13 -8.14
C ARG A 212 -9.06 4.79 -9.38
N LYS A 213 -9.97 5.69 -9.78
CA LYS A 213 -10.78 5.43 -10.99
C LYS A 213 -9.91 5.37 -12.23
N SER A 214 -8.95 6.28 -12.37
CA SER A 214 -7.99 6.28 -13.48
C SER A 214 -7.21 4.97 -13.54
N LEU A 215 -6.77 4.44 -12.40
CA LEU A 215 -6.08 3.15 -12.32
C LEU A 215 -6.99 1.97 -12.68
N PHE A 216 -8.22 1.93 -12.13
CA PHE A 216 -9.18 0.89 -12.47
C PHE A 216 -9.52 0.87 -13.97
N ASP A 217 -9.85 2.04 -14.53
CA ASP A 217 -10.17 2.18 -15.95
C ASP A 217 -8.98 1.79 -16.84
N GLY A 218 -7.76 2.10 -16.41
CA GLY A 218 -6.52 1.71 -17.07
C GLY A 218 -6.12 0.24 -16.85
N GLY A 219 -6.86 -0.50 -16.01
CA GLY A 219 -6.59 -1.91 -15.70
C GLY A 219 -5.32 -2.12 -14.86
N VAL A 220 -4.97 -1.15 -14.03
CA VAL A 220 -3.91 -1.23 -13.03
C VAL A 220 -4.52 -1.58 -11.68
N MET A 221 -4.02 -2.64 -11.03
CA MET A 221 -4.48 -2.99 -9.68
C MET A 221 -3.96 -1.97 -8.67
N ASN A 222 -4.84 -1.58 -7.74
CA ASN A 222 -4.48 -0.68 -6.66
C ASN A 222 -5.02 -1.20 -5.33
N THR A 223 -4.15 -1.28 -4.33
CA THR A 223 -4.51 -1.78 -2.99
C THR A 223 -4.95 -0.65 -2.08
N VAL A 224 -5.25 -0.97 -0.83
CA VAL A 224 -5.71 -0.01 0.19
C VAL A 224 -4.68 0.07 1.30
N GLU A 225 -4.33 1.28 1.66
CA GLU A 225 -3.49 1.59 2.80
C GLU A 225 -4.28 2.40 3.83
N ILE A 226 -4.00 2.16 5.11
CA ILE A 226 -4.43 3.00 6.20
C ILE A 226 -3.30 3.91 6.67
N ASP A 227 -2.05 3.54 6.31
CA ASP A 227 -0.81 4.16 6.77
C ASP A 227 -0.80 4.26 8.32
N ARG A 228 -0.08 5.08 8.91
CA ARG A 228 0.14 5.19 10.35
C ARG A 228 -1.17 5.26 11.16
N PRO A 229 -1.74 4.16 11.68
CA PRO A 229 -2.93 4.21 12.53
C PRO A 229 -2.62 4.81 13.91
N ILE A 230 -1.35 4.96 14.26
CA ILE A 230 -0.91 5.50 15.56
C ILE A 230 -1.30 6.98 15.66
N GLY A 231 -2.18 7.28 16.60
CA GLY A 231 -2.73 8.63 16.80
C GLY A 231 -4.12 8.85 16.20
N TYR A 232 -4.64 7.90 15.42
CA TYR A 232 -5.98 7.96 14.84
C TYR A 232 -6.94 7.03 15.56
N THR A 233 -7.28 7.35 16.79
CA THR A 233 -8.08 6.49 17.68
C THR A 233 -9.51 6.25 17.21
N ASN A 234 -9.99 7.08 16.28
CA ASN A 234 -11.37 7.03 15.78
C ASN A 234 -11.47 6.45 14.38
N LEU A 235 -10.37 5.98 13.79
CA LEU A 235 -10.35 5.48 12.42
C LEU A 235 -10.34 3.97 12.36
N THR A 236 -11.13 3.43 11.45
CA THR A 236 -11.12 2.03 11.08
C THR A 236 -10.79 1.88 9.59
N TYR A 237 -10.52 0.68 9.18
CA TYR A 237 -10.33 0.37 7.76
C TYR A 237 -11.54 0.76 6.90
N PHE A 238 -12.74 0.78 7.48
CA PHE A 238 -13.96 1.18 6.78
C PHE A 238 -14.03 2.68 6.45
N HIS A 239 -13.31 3.53 7.16
CA HIS A 239 -13.14 4.94 6.77
C HIS A 239 -12.37 5.05 5.44
N VAL A 240 -11.37 4.22 5.23
CA VAL A 240 -10.61 4.18 3.96
C VAL A 240 -11.52 3.72 2.82
N LEU A 241 -12.34 2.67 3.06
CA LEU A 241 -13.32 2.19 2.07
C LEU A 241 -14.39 3.25 1.76
N TYR A 242 -14.92 3.89 2.79
CA TYR A 242 -15.87 4.99 2.66
C TYR A 242 -15.32 6.13 1.81
N THR A 243 -14.10 6.56 2.10
CA THR A 243 -13.45 7.66 1.39
C THR A 243 -13.15 7.30 -0.07
N GLY A 244 -12.78 6.06 -0.36
CA GLY A 244 -12.58 5.59 -1.74
C GLY A 244 -13.84 5.65 -2.59
N VAL A 245 -15.01 5.42 -1.98
CA VAL A 245 -16.33 5.47 -2.64
C VAL A 245 -16.89 6.89 -2.70
N THR A 246 -16.84 7.64 -1.60
CA THR A 246 -17.52 8.94 -1.47
C THR A 246 -16.63 10.14 -1.78
N ARG A 247 -15.34 9.99 -1.63
CA ARG A 247 -14.35 11.06 -1.72
C ARG A 247 -14.52 12.16 -0.65
N LYS A 248 -15.27 11.88 0.41
CA LYS A 248 -15.51 12.81 1.50
C LYS A 248 -14.41 12.76 2.55
N ASP A 249 -14.02 13.91 3.05
CA ASP A 249 -13.22 14.05 4.26
C ASP A 249 -14.08 13.93 5.53
N GLN A 250 -13.46 14.12 6.69
CA GLN A 250 -14.14 14.04 7.99
C GLN A 250 -15.22 15.09 8.17
N ASP A 251 -15.11 16.24 7.49
CA ASP A 251 -16.06 17.36 7.53
C ASP A 251 -17.15 17.24 6.45
N GLY A 252 -17.11 16.16 5.66
CA GLY A 252 -18.06 15.88 4.60
C GLY A 252 -17.78 16.59 3.28
N LYS A 253 -16.65 17.32 3.16
CA LYS A 253 -16.25 17.96 1.91
C LYS A 253 -15.71 16.92 0.93
N VAL A 254 -16.10 17.07 -0.33
CA VAL A 254 -15.73 16.14 -1.41
C VAL A 254 -14.47 16.61 -2.13
N TRP A 255 -13.51 15.69 -2.34
CA TRP A 255 -12.24 15.94 -2.99
C TRP A 255 -11.99 14.96 -4.15
N GLY A 256 -11.81 15.48 -5.35
CA GLY A 256 -11.55 14.67 -6.53
C GLY A 256 -12.66 13.65 -6.82
N GLN A 257 -13.92 14.10 -6.89
CA GLN A 257 -15.10 13.25 -7.15
C GLN A 257 -14.95 12.39 -8.40
N ASN A 258 -14.24 12.86 -9.41
CA ASN A 258 -13.92 12.15 -10.65
C ASN A 258 -13.12 10.85 -10.41
N GLN A 259 -12.51 10.68 -9.24
CA GLN A 259 -11.73 9.50 -8.86
C GLN A 259 -12.48 8.55 -7.91
N ALA A 260 -13.77 8.76 -7.67
CA ALA A 260 -14.61 7.82 -6.94
C ALA A 260 -14.75 6.50 -7.68
N ILE A 261 -14.73 5.39 -6.95
CA ILE A 261 -14.93 4.03 -7.48
C ILE A 261 -16.14 3.36 -6.80
N SER A 262 -16.63 2.28 -7.40
CA SER A 262 -17.75 1.53 -6.82
C SER A 262 -17.33 0.80 -5.52
N ARG A 263 -18.32 0.37 -4.74
CA ARG A 263 -18.11 -0.43 -3.53
C ARG A 263 -17.41 -1.74 -3.84
N GLU A 264 -17.81 -2.41 -4.92
CA GLU A 264 -17.23 -3.66 -5.37
C GLU A 264 -15.77 -3.47 -5.79
N ALA A 265 -15.46 -2.37 -6.50
CA ALA A 265 -14.10 -2.02 -6.88
C ALA A 265 -13.24 -1.76 -5.65
N MET A 266 -13.78 -1.01 -4.67
CA MET A 266 -13.06 -0.73 -3.42
C MET A 266 -12.86 -1.99 -2.58
N LEU A 267 -13.83 -2.91 -2.55
CA LEU A 267 -13.69 -4.20 -1.88
C LEU A 267 -12.62 -5.08 -2.54
N LYS A 268 -12.53 -5.08 -3.88
CA LYS A 268 -11.43 -5.77 -4.60
C LYS A 268 -10.07 -5.19 -4.23
N SER A 269 -9.95 -3.86 -4.12
CA SER A 269 -8.72 -3.21 -3.65
C SER A 269 -8.32 -3.68 -2.24
N ALA A 270 -9.30 -3.86 -1.36
CA ALA A 270 -9.09 -4.28 0.02
C ALA A 270 -8.89 -5.79 0.21
N SER A 271 -9.07 -6.60 -0.82
CA SER A 271 -9.03 -8.07 -0.73
C SER A 271 -8.14 -8.69 -1.83
N ILE A 272 -8.70 -8.90 -3.02
CA ILE A 272 -8.03 -9.62 -4.12
C ILE A 272 -6.74 -8.92 -4.56
N PHE A 273 -6.76 -7.59 -4.68
CA PHE A 273 -5.58 -6.84 -5.10
C PHE A 273 -4.51 -6.78 -4.00
N GLY A 274 -4.92 -6.73 -2.72
CA GLY A 274 -4.00 -6.88 -1.60
C GLY A 274 -3.30 -8.24 -1.58
N ALA A 275 -4.03 -9.32 -1.85
CA ALA A 275 -3.47 -10.65 -1.97
C ALA A 275 -2.48 -10.76 -3.15
N TYR A 276 -2.80 -10.14 -4.28
CA TYR A 276 -1.93 -10.06 -5.45
C TYR A 276 -0.65 -9.26 -5.16
N TYR A 277 -0.76 -8.12 -4.45
CA TYR A 277 0.39 -7.35 -3.97
C TYR A 277 1.31 -8.19 -3.09
N ALA A 278 0.71 -8.94 -2.17
CA ALA A 278 1.40 -9.83 -1.25
C ALA A 278 1.93 -11.12 -1.88
N ARG A 279 1.65 -11.39 -3.17
CA ARG A 279 2.02 -12.60 -3.91
C ARG A 279 1.46 -13.88 -3.28
N ARG A 280 0.21 -13.82 -2.81
CA ARG A 280 -0.54 -14.93 -2.19
C ARG A 280 -2.00 -14.98 -2.65
N GLU A 281 -2.29 -14.55 -3.89
CA GLU A 281 -3.64 -14.61 -4.47
C GLU A 281 -4.17 -16.04 -4.64
N ASP A 282 -3.29 -17.02 -4.66
CA ASP A 282 -3.62 -18.45 -4.64
C ASP A 282 -4.12 -18.92 -3.26
N LYS A 283 -3.85 -18.16 -2.21
CA LYS A 283 -4.15 -18.47 -0.81
C LYS A 283 -5.09 -17.50 -0.12
N LEU A 284 -5.17 -16.25 -0.60
CA LEU A 284 -5.85 -15.12 0.04
C LEU A 284 -6.71 -14.35 -0.96
N GLY A 285 -7.46 -13.38 -0.47
CA GLY A 285 -8.20 -12.37 -1.24
C GLY A 285 -9.63 -12.75 -1.60
N SER A 286 -10.01 -14.01 -1.48
CA SER A 286 -11.38 -14.49 -1.70
C SER A 286 -11.65 -15.73 -0.84
N ILE A 287 -12.93 -16.01 -0.62
CA ILE A 287 -13.39 -17.22 0.11
C ILE A 287 -13.67 -18.29 -0.93
N GLU A 288 -12.69 -19.18 -1.12
CA GLU A 288 -12.73 -20.27 -2.09
C GLU A 288 -12.11 -21.55 -1.51
N PRO A 289 -12.56 -22.76 -1.94
CA PRO A 289 -11.91 -24.00 -1.52
C PRO A 289 -10.41 -24.01 -1.87
N GLY A 290 -9.58 -24.41 -0.90
CA GLY A 290 -8.12 -24.47 -1.05
C GLY A 290 -7.38 -23.20 -0.65
N LYS A 291 -8.09 -22.09 -0.38
CA LYS A 291 -7.51 -20.89 0.22
C LYS A 291 -7.51 -20.95 1.74
N TRP A 292 -6.67 -20.15 2.35
CA TRP A 292 -6.63 -20.05 3.82
C TRP A 292 -7.93 -19.46 4.36
N ALA A 293 -8.34 -19.93 5.53
CA ALA A 293 -9.53 -19.43 6.22
C ALA A 293 -9.24 -18.11 6.92
N ASP A 294 -9.06 -17.06 6.10
CA ASP A 294 -8.86 -15.67 6.52
C ASP A 294 -10.10 -14.88 6.13
N PHE A 295 -10.92 -14.49 7.11
CA PHE A 295 -12.12 -13.71 6.84
C PHE A 295 -12.58 -12.89 8.05
N VAL A 296 -13.51 -11.96 7.80
CA VAL A 296 -14.15 -11.14 8.81
C VAL A 296 -15.66 -11.30 8.74
N VAL A 297 -16.33 -11.25 9.89
CA VAL A 297 -17.77 -11.14 10.00
C VAL A 297 -18.11 -9.71 10.40
N LEU A 298 -18.98 -9.08 9.64
CA LEU A 298 -19.37 -7.69 9.82
C LEU A 298 -20.76 -7.63 10.45
N ASP A 299 -21.08 -6.52 11.13
CA ASP A 299 -22.40 -6.27 11.72
C ASP A 299 -23.48 -5.97 10.68
N ARG A 300 -23.08 -5.62 9.45
CA ARG A 300 -23.98 -5.28 8.35
C ARG A 300 -23.36 -5.53 6.99
N ASP A 301 -24.19 -5.62 5.97
CA ASP A 301 -23.74 -5.88 4.60
C ASP A 301 -23.14 -4.62 3.96
N TYR A 302 -21.83 -4.62 3.77
CA TYR A 302 -21.06 -3.55 3.13
C TYR A 302 -21.60 -3.15 1.75
N LEU A 303 -22.13 -4.11 0.97
CA LEU A 303 -22.54 -3.87 -0.41
C LEU A 303 -23.91 -3.18 -0.52
N THR A 304 -24.77 -3.33 0.48
CA THR A 304 -26.18 -2.91 0.39
C THR A 304 -26.59 -1.77 1.32
N ILE A 305 -25.85 -1.54 2.42
CA ILE A 305 -26.16 -0.45 3.37
C ILE A 305 -26.08 0.94 2.72
N PRO A 306 -26.71 1.99 3.29
CA PRO A 306 -26.47 3.36 2.86
C PRO A 306 -24.96 3.68 2.86
N VAL A 307 -24.50 4.44 1.85
CA VAL A 307 -23.07 4.71 1.68
C VAL A 307 -22.46 5.41 2.90
N GLU A 308 -23.22 6.28 3.55
CA GLU A 308 -22.80 7.01 4.76
C GLU A 308 -22.55 6.09 5.97
N ASP A 309 -23.11 4.88 5.94
CA ASP A 309 -22.95 3.91 7.02
C ASP A 309 -21.70 3.03 6.87
N ILE A 310 -21.00 3.07 5.74
CA ILE A 310 -19.80 2.26 5.51
C ILE A 310 -18.76 2.51 6.61
N LYS A 311 -18.52 3.77 6.96
CA LYS A 311 -17.53 4.14 8.00
C LYS A 311 -17.91 3.65 9.42
N ASN A 312 -19.20 3.31 9.62
CA ASN A 312 -19.74 2.86 10.90
C ASN A 312 -19.82 1.32 11.03
N ILE A 313 -19.36 0.59 10.03
CA ILE A 313 -19.33 -0.89 10.07
C ILE A 313 -18.45 -1.36 11.24
N ARG A 314 -18.96 -2.35 11.96
CA ARG A 314 -18.26 -3.01 13.05
C ARG A 314 -17.85 -4.43 12.66
N VAL A 315 -16.70 -4.85 13.16
CA VAL A 315 -16.22 -6.22 12.97
C VAL A 315 -16.65 -7.07 14.15
N TYR A 316 -17.42 -8.10 13.90
CA TYR A 316 -17.89 -9.04 14.92
C TYR A 316 -16.92 -10.18 15.13
N MET A 317 -16.27 -10.65 14.08
CA MET A 317 -15.26 -11.69 14.18
C MET A 317 -14.16 -11.46 13.13
N THR A 318 -12.93 -11.79 13.50
CA THR A 318 -11.78 -11.91 12.58
C THR A 318 -11.16 -13.28 12.76
N MET A 319 -10.99 -13.98 11.65
CA MET A 319 -10.36 -15.30 11.60
C MET A 319 -9.13 -15.23 10.70
N VAL A 320 -8.02 -15.84 11.14
CA VAL A 320 -6.76 -15.95 10.38
C VAL A 320 -6.29 -17.40 10.43
N GLY A 321 -6.16 -18.04 9.27
CA GLY A 321 -5.75 -19.44 9.18
C GLY A 321 -6.66 -20.41 9.94
N GLY A 322 -7.96 -20.13 10.02
CA GLY A 322 -8.93 -20.91 10.79
C GLY A 322 -8.95 -20.63 12.29
N LYS A 323 -8.07 -19.74 12.78
CA LYS A 323 -8.03 -19.35 14.20
C LYS A 323 -8.77 -18.02 14.39
N VAL A 324 -9.74 -18.00 15.28
CA VAL A 324 -10.43 -16.78 15.70
C VAL A 324 -9.47 -15.91 16.53
N ILE A 325 -9.18 -14.72 16.07
CA ILE A 325 -8.28 -13.74 16.73
C ILE A 325 -9.04 -12.57 17.34
N HIS A 326 -10.27 -12.35 16.90
CA HIS A 326 -11.20 -11.38 17.46
C HIS A 326 -12.62 -11.93 17.41
N LEU A 327 -13.37 -11.81 18.51
CA LEU A 327 -14.76 -12.22 18.62
C LEU A 327 -15.48 -11.37 19.67
N VAL A 328 -16.52 -10.65 19.25
CA VAL A 328 -17.30 -9.79 20.16
C VAL A 328 -18.18 -10.62 21.11
N PRO A 329 -18.51 -10.09 22.33
CA PRO A 329 -19.27 -10.84 23.31
C PRO A 329 -20.66 -11.31 22.84
N SER A 330 -21.34 -10.55 21.98
CA SER A 330 -22.64 -10.92 21.43
C SER A 330 -22.57 -12.19 20.61
N LEU A 331 -21.66 -12.24 19.64
CA LEU A 331 -21.48 -13.39 18.75
C LEU A 331 -20.84 -14.58 19.48
N ALA A 332 -19.96 -14.31 20.47
CA ALA A 332 -19.38 -15.34 21.31
C ALA A 332 -20.44 -16.13 22.08
N ARG A 333 -21.44 -15.43 22.67
CA ARG A 333 -22.58 -16.09 23.34
C ARG A 333 -23.40 -16.96 22.40
N GLU A 334 -23.65 -16.49 21.18
CA GLU A 334 -24.41 -17.25 20.16
C GLU A 334 -23.71 -18.56 19.81
N PHE A 335 -22.38 -18.56 19.73
CA PHE A 335 -21.59 -19.73 19.38
C PHE A 335 -21.15 -20.58 20.59
N GLY A 336 -21.51 -20.19 21.82
CA GLY A 336 -21.05 -20.86 23.02
C GLY A 336 -19.53 -20.75 23.25
N LEU A 337 -18.92 -19.67 22.74
CA LEU A 337 -17.49 -19.39 22.83
C LEU A 337 -17.21 -18.26 23.84
N GLN A 338 -15.92 -18.06 24.16
CA GLN A 338 -15.47 -16.91 24.92
C GLN A 338 -15.14 -15.74 23.98
N PRO A 339 -15.41 -14.48 24.38
CA PRO A 339 -14.89 -13.31 23.67
C PRO A 339 -13.37 -13.39 23.53
N THR A 340 -12.87 -12.99 22.37
CA THR A 340 -11.45 -13.14 22.01
C THR A 340 -10.92 -11.83 21.46
N GLY A 341 -9.64 -11.53 21.70
CA GLY A 341 -8.97 -10.32 21.25
C GLY A 341 -9.38 -9.07 22.03
N ALA A 342 -8.92 -7.91 21.60
CA ALA A 342 -9.26 -6.65 22.23
C ALA A 342 -10.75 -6.33 22.08
N GLN A 343 -11.41 -6.03 23.19
CA GLN A 343 -12.83 -5.65 23.25
C GLN A 343 -12.92 -4.13 23.36
N VAL A 344 -12.55 -3.42 22.29
CA VAL A 344 -12.61 -1.96 22.23
C VAL A 344 -13.77 -1.50 21.36
N GLU A 345 -14.47 -0.49 21.83
CA GLU A 345 -15.46 0.20 21.01
C GLU A 345 -14.79 1.11 20.00
N LEU A 346 -15.39 1.23 18.80
CA LEU A 346 -14.98 2.20 17.80
C LEU A 346 -15.05 3.60 18.39
N GLY A 347 -13.96 4.36 18.26
CA GLY A 347 -13.87 5.71 18.82
C GLY A 347 -13.53 5.78 20.29
N GLY A 348 -13.15 4.67 20.92
CA GLY A 348 -12.65 4.69 22.29
C GLY A 348 -11.35 5.48 22.45
N PRO A 349 -11.03 5.99 23.68
CA PRO A 349 -9.80 6.71 23.94
C PRO A 349 -8.57 5.87 23.59
N ALA A 350 -7.50 6.51 23.12
CA ALA A 350 -6.23 5.83 22.77
C ALA A 350 -5.64 5.01 23.93
N ALA A 351 -5.91 5.39 25.15
CA ALA A 351 -5.52 4.64 26.36
C ALA A 351 -6.20 3.26 26.50
N GLN A 352 -7.18 2.95 25.66
CA GLN A 352 -7.89 1.67 25.66
C GLN A 352 -7.33 0.68 24.61
N TRP A 353 -6.32 1.08 23.87
CA TRP A 353 -5.68 0.29 22.79
C TRP A 353 -4.42 -0.41 23.31
#